data_8e7aadc21b464d91450213ad39a553c5
#
_entry.id   8e7aadc21b464d91450213ad39a553c5
#
_cell.length_a   1.000
_cell.length_b   1.000
_cell.length_c   1.000
_cell.angle_alpha   90.00
_cell.angle_beta   90.00
_cell.angle_gamma   90.00
#
_symmetry.space_group_name_H-M   'P 1'
#
loop_
_entity.id
_entity.type
_entity.pdbx_description
1 polymer ?
#
loop_
_entity_poly.entity_id
_entity_poly.type
_entity_poly.pdbx_seq_one_letter_code
_entity_poly.pdbx_strand_id
1 'polypeptide(L)'
;MTTWQVGATARRTRTVTRRDIELFTEITGDRNPIHYDDELAGRSRFGGVVVQGGVTSGLLNALVAEQLPGPGSVFLETSWRYLAPVRPGDVITARATVTATRDDKPITTLATSVSNQDGLVVLDGTAVVWRDPTVAAETSAPPTTMPETGTNTGGIA
;
A
#
# COMPACT_ATOMS: atom_id res chain seq x y z
N MET A 1 23.74 -0.29 -5.02
CA MET A 1 22.33 0.17 -4.96
C MET A 1 21.48 -0.75 -5.83
N THR A 2 20.47 -1.38 -5.29
CA THR A 2 19.53 -2.14 -6.12
C THR A 2 18.62 -1.14 -6.82
N THR A 3 18.94 -0.80 -8.04
CA THR A 3 18.12 0.06 -8.88
C THR A 3 17.02 -0.81 -9.50
N TRP A 4 15.77 -0.48 -9.27
CA TRP A 4 14.67 -1.16 -9.92
C TRP A 4 14.71 -0.94 -11.42
N GLN A 5 14.41 -1.98 -12.19
CA GLN A 5 14.33 -1.85 -13.64
C GLN A 5 12.96 -1.28 -14.05
N VAL A 6 12.96 -0.42 -15.06
CA VAL A 6 11.71 0.03 -15.70
C VAL A 6 10.93 -1.19 -16.18
N GLY A 7 9.63 -1.21 -15.87
CA GLY A 7 8.73 -2.35 -16.14
C GLY A 7 8.58 -3.30 -14.94
N ALA A 8 9.41 -3.21 -13.89
CA ALA A 8 9.18 -3.98 -12.66
C ALA A 8 7.80 -3.65 -12.08
N THR A 9 7.07 -4.66 -11.62
CA THR A 9 5.71 -4.51 -11.13
C THR A 9 5.48 -5.30 -9.86
N ALA A 10 4.62 -4.78 -8.98
CA ALA A 10 4.14 -5.47 -7.79
C ALA A 10 2.63 -5.30 -7.65
N ARG A 11 2.00 -6.18 -6.86
CA ARG A 11 0.56 -6.18 -6.58
C ARG A 11 0.30 -6.50 -5.12
N ARG A 12 -0.77 -5.91 -4.59
CA ARG A 12 -1.28 -6.22 -3.25
C ARG A 12 -2.80 -6.19 -3.27
N THR A 13 -3.41 -7.21 -2.69
CA THR A 13 -4.88 -7.36 -2.65
C THR A 13 -5.38 -7.33 -1.22
N ARG A 14 -6.55 -6.75 -1.01
CA ARG A 14 -7.23 -6.68 0.28
C ARG A 14 -8.74 -6.65 0.09
N THR A 15 -9.48 -7.32 0.99
CA THR A 15 -10.92 -7.10 1.16
C THR A 15 -11.12 -5.88 2.04
N VAL A 16 -11.96 -4.95 1.59
CA VAL A 16 -12.33 -3.74 2.32
C VAL A 16 -13.57 -4.02 3.18
N THR A 17 -13.57 -3.51 4.39
CA THR A 17 -14.63 -3.74 5.38
C THR A 17 -15.14 -2.43 5.98
N ARG A 18 -16.27 -2.46 6.70
CA ARG A 18 -16.72 -1.31 7.50
C ARG A 18 -15.72 -0.92 8.59
N ARG A 19 -14.95 -1.88 9.11
CA ARG A 19 -13.88 -1.58 10.08
C ARG A 19 -12.80 -0.67 9.50
N ASP A 20 -12.53 -0.74 8.20
CA ASP A 20 -11.57 0.14 7.53
C ASP A 20 -12.04 1.60 7.52
N ILE A 21 -13.35 1.83 7.37
CA ILE A 21 -13.96 3.16 7.49
C ILE A 21 -13.73 3.72 8.91
N GLU A 22 -14.00 2.92 9.93
CA GLU A 22 -13.82 3.32 11.35
C GLU A 22 -12.36 3.67 11.65
N LEU A 23 -11.43 2.80 11.25
CA LEU A 23 -9.99 3.02 11.45
C LEU A 23 -9.49 4.27 10.73
N PHE A 24 -9.95 4.51 9.51
CA PHE A 24 -9.59 5.72 8.77
C PHE A 24 -10.16 6.98 9.44
N THR A 25 -11.37 6.90 9.98
CA THR A 25 -11.97 7.98 10.77
C THR A 25 -11.19 8.24 12.06
N GLU A 26 -10.72 7.20 12.74
CA GLU A 26 -9.88 7.34 13.94
C GLU A 26 -8.61 8.15 13.64
N ILE A 27 -8.01 7.94 12.47
CA ILE A 27 -6.78 8.64 12.05
C ILE A 27 -7.07 10.07 11.58
N THR A 28 -8.13 10.27 10.80
CA THR A 28 -8.34 11.51 10.05
C THR A 28 -9.39 12.44 10.65
N GLY A 29 -10.30 11.90 11.44
CA GLY A 29 -11.50 12.60 11.92
C GLY A 29 -12.62 12.70 10.86
N ASP A 30 -12.47 12.09 9.69
CA ASP A 30 -13.49 12.12 8.64
C ASP A 30 -14.73 11.30 9.03
N ARG A 31 -15.81 12.02 9.36
CA ARG A 31 -17.12 11.47 9.75
C ARG A 31 -18.20 11.80 8.74
N ASN A 32 -17.85 11.98 7.48
CA ASN A 32 -18.81 12.27 6.43
C ASN A 32 -19.91 11.19 6.40
N PRO A 33 -21.20 11.57 6.50
CA PRO A 33 -22.30 10.62 6.54
C PRO A 33 -22.35 9.62 5.37
N ILE A 34 -21.79 9.94 4.21
CA ILE A 34 -21.71 9.06 3.05
C ILE A 34 -20.98 7.74 3.35
N HIS A 35 -20.14 7.71 4.40
CA HIS A 35 -19.38 6.55 4.83
C HIS A 35 -20.08 5.75 5.93
N TYR A 36 -21.13 6.30 6.55
CA TYR A 36 -21.75 5.73 7.76
C TYR A 36 -23.25 5.52 7.68
N ASP A 37 -23.96 6.43 7.05
CA ASP A 37 -25.43 6.44 7.02
C ASP A 37 -25.93 5.69 5.78
N ASP A 38 -26.40 4.47 5.97
CA ASP A 38 -26.88 3.60 4.88
C ASP A 38 -28.06 4.20 4.14
N GLU A 39 -28.98 4.88 4.85
CA GLU A 39 -30.17 5.48 4.24
C GLU A 39 -29.78 6.70 3.40
N LEU A 40 -28.99 7.61 3.96
CA LEU A 40 -28.51 8.80 3.25
C LEU A 40 -27.63 8.43 2.06
N ALA A 41 -26.68 7.52 2.26
CA ALA A 41 -25.80 7.04 1.20
C ALA A 41 -26.59 6.32 0.09
N GLY A 42 -27.64 5.57 0.45
CA GLY A 42 -28.54 4.93 -0.50
C GLY A 42 -29.29 5.91 -1.40
N ARG A 43 -29.62 7.10 -0.90
CA ARG A 43 -30.25 8.17 -1.68
C ARG A 43 -29.25 9.04 -2.46
N SER A 44 -27.96 8.90 -2.17
CA SER A 44 -26.92 9.65 -2.89
C SER A 44 -26.67 9.10 -4.29
N ARG A 45 -25.91 9.84 -5.10
CA ARG A 45 -25.45 9.38 -6.42
C ARG A 45 -24.67 8.05 -6.40
N PHE A 46 -24.19 7.64 -5.22
CA PHE A 46 -23.43 6.40 -5.05
C PHE A 46 -24.33 5.19 -4.78
N GLY A 47 -25.61 5.39 -4.38
CA GLY A 47 -26.57 4.31 -4.16
C GLY A 47 -26.21 3.38 -2.99
N GLY A 48 -25.38 3.82 -2.04
CA GLY A 48 -24.97 3.08 -0.84
C GLY A 48 -23.68 3.62 -0.24
N VAL A 49 -23.32 3.10 0.93
CA VAL A 49 -22.10 3.47 1.64
C VAL A 49 -20.87 3.22 0.78
N VAL A 50 -19.98 4.17 0.77
CA VAL A 50 -18.66 4.10 0.11
C VAL A 50 -17.56 4.33 1.16
N VAL A 51 -16.36 3.75 0.95
CA VAL A 51 -15.23 4.00 1.84
C VAL A 51 -14.55 5.33 1.50
N GLN A 52 -13.83 5.89 2.46
CA GLN A 52 -13.00 7.07 2.21
C GLN A 52 -11.94 6.74 1.15
N GLY A 53 -11.66 7.70 0.27
CA GLY A 53 -10.64 7.54 -0.77
C GLY A 53 -9.27 7.14 -0.23
N GLY A 54 -8.93 7.63 0.97
CA GLY A 54 -7.68 7.26 1.65
C GLY A 54 -7.56 5.79 2.05
N VAL A 55 -8.67 5.07 2.24
CA VAL A 55 -8.65 3.60 2.42
C VAL A 55 -8.16 2.93 1.14
N THR A 56 -8.66 3.38 -0.02
CA THR A 56 -8.28 2.85 -1.32
C THR A 56 -6.81 3.15 -1.64
N SER A 57 -6.38 4.41 -1.50
CA SER A 57 -4.99 4.81 -1.75
C SER A 57 -4.01 4.25 -0.71
N GLY A 58 -4.49 3.99 0.52
CA GLY A 58 -3.69 3.36 1.58
C GLY A 58 -3.14 1.98 1.21
N LEU A 59 -3.82 1.24 0.32
CA LEU A 59 -3.28 -0.02 -0.19
C LEU A 59 -2.02 0.18 -1.05
N LEU A 60 -1.92 1.31 -1.76
CA LEU A 60 -0.71 1.71 -2.48
C LEU A 60 0.43 2.07 -1.52
N ASN A 61 0.14 2.69 -0.36
CA ASN A 61 1.15 2.94 0.66
C ASN A 61 1.81 1.63 1.12
N ALA A 62 1.01 0.62 1.46
CA ALA A 62 1.53 -0.67 1.89
C ALA A 62 2.32 -1.38 0.77
N LEU A 63 1.83 -1.31 -0.49
CA LEU A 63 2.52 -1.88 -1.65
C LEU A 63 3.89 -1.26 -1.86
N VAL A 64 3.98 0.07 -1.81
CA VAL A 64 5.21 0.83 -1.99
C VAL A 64 6.19 0.59 -0.85
N ALA A 65 5.72 0.61 0.38
CA ALA A 65 6.56 0.46 1.57
C ALA A 65 7.18 -0.94 1.70
N GLU A 66 6.45 -1.98 1.27
CA GLU A 66 6.87 -3.37 1.53
C GLU A 66 7.39 -4.12 0.29
N GLN A 67 7.00 -3.69 -0.92
CA GLN A 67 7.28 -4.48 -2.13
C GLN A 67 8.00 -3.71 -3.23
N LEU A 68 7.51 -2.54 -3.65
CA LEU A 68 8.05 -1.82 -4.82
C LEU A 68 7.97 -0.29 -4.66
N PRO A 69 9.07 0.40 -4.37
CA PRO A 69 10.46 -0.02 -4.21
C PRO A 69 10.77 -0.80 -2.93
N GLY A 70 9.84 -0.91 -1.97
CA GLY A 70 9.99 -1.68 -0.75
C GLY A 70 10.55 -0.89 0.42
N PRO A 71 11.08 -1.57 1.46
CA PRO A 71 11.51 -0.93 2.70
C PRO A 71 12.42 0.28 2.50
N GLY A 72 12.17 1.32 3.30
CA GLY A 72 12.83 2.62 3.19
C GLY A 72 12.15 3.59 2.23
N SER A 73 11.07 3.18 1.56
CA SER A 73 10.36 4.02 0.61
C SER A 73 9.47 5.05 1.29
N VAL A 74 9.54 6.30 0.81
CA VAL A 74 8.62 7.38 1.18
C VAL A 74 8.13 8.09 -0.08
N PHE A 75 6.86 8.47 -0.09
CA PHE A 75 6.31 9.26 -1.19
C PHE A 75 6.85 10.70 -1.14
N LEU A 76 7.33 11.19 -2.27
CA LEU A 76 7.65 12.59 -2.49
C LEU A 76 6.51 13.33 -3.18
N GLU A 77 5.81 12.63 -4.09
CA GLU A 77 4.70 13.18 -4.86
C GLU A 77 3.71 12.07 -5.21
N THR A 78 2.44 12.39 -5.17
CA THR A 78 1.36 11.52 -5.69
C THR A 78 0.38 12.36 -6.50
N SER A 79 -0.03 11.82 -7.65
CA SER A 79 -1.08 12.39 -8.48
C SER A 79 -2.08 11.31 -8.81
N TRP A 80 -3.20 11.26 -8.07
CA TRP A 80 -4.20 10.20 -8.18
C TRP A 80 -5.57 10.74 -8.54
N ARG A 81 -6.29 9.99 -9.37
CA ARG A 81 -7.69 10.23 -9.71
C ARG A 81 -8.53 9.07 -9.18
N TYR A 82 -9.61 9.40 -8.48
CA TYR A 82 -10.61 8.44 -8.01
C TYR A 82 -11.69 8.32 -9.07
N LEU A 83 -11.76 7.17 -9.72
CA LEU A 83 -12.57 6.95 -10.91
C LEU A 83 -13.92 6.30 -10.59
N ALA A 84 -13.97 5.49 -9.53
CA ALA A 84 -15.17 4.82 -9.08
C ALA A 84 -15.14 4.62 -7.54
N PRO A 85 -16.31 4.52 -6.90
CA PRO A 85 -16.40 4.26 -5.47
C PRO A 85 -15.96 2.83 -5.13
N VAL A 86 -15.37 2.68 -3.96
CA VAL A 86 -15.11 1.37 -3.30
C VAL A 86 -16.10 1.21 -2.15
N ARG A 87 -16.63 0.01 -1.99
CA ARG A 87 -17.64 -0.31 -0.98
C ARG A 87 -17.12 -1.32 0.04
N PRO A 88 -17.66 -1.34 1.26
CA PRO A 88 -17.45 -2.46 2.16
C PRO A 88 -17.85 -3.79 1.48
N GLY A 89 -16.95 -4.77 1.53
CA GLY A 89 -17.10 -6.06 0.83
C GLY A 89 -16.32 -6.17 -0.47
N ASP A 90 -15.90 -5.06 -1.08
CA ASP A 90 -15.08 -5.10 -2.28
C ASP A 90 -13.70 -5.70 -1.99
N VAL A 91 -13.19 -6.47 -2.96
CA VAL A 91 -11.81 -6.94 -3.00
C VAL A 91 -11.04 -6.05 -3.95
N ILE A 92 -10.16 -5.22 -3.40
CA ILE A 92 -9.35 -4.28 -4.20
C ILE A 92 -7.93 -4.78 -4.36
N THR A 93 -7.36 -4.56 -5.55
CA THR A 93 -5.98 -4.90 -5.90
C THR A 93 -5.23 -3.65 -6.34
N ALA A 94 -4.25 -3.25 -5.54
CA ALA A 94 -3.28 -2.23 -5.91
C ALA A 94 -2.22 -2.82 -6.83
N ARG A 95 -1.78 -2.03 -7.80
CA ARG A 95 -0.66 -2.33 -8.69
C ARG A 95 0.25 -1.11 -8.80
N ALA A 96 1.56 -1.35 -8.76
CA ALA A 96 2.57 -0.36 -9.07
C ALA A 96 3.51 -0.92 -10.15
N THR A 97 3.94 -0.06 -11.06
CA THR A 97 4.89 -0.40 -12.14
C THR A 97 5.92 0.72 -12.22
N VAL A 98 7.20 0.36 -12.21
CA VAL A 98 8.29 1.33 -12.39
C VAL A 98 8.26 1.86 -13.81
N THR A 99 8.14 3.17 -13.95
CA THR A 99 8.16 3.88 -15.25
C THR A 99 9.44 4.65 -15.49
N ALA A 100 10.11 5.08 -14.42
CA ALA A 100 11.42 5.73 -14.49
C ALA A 100 12.20 5.56 -13.20
N THR A 101 13.53 5.60 -13.32
CA THR A 101 14.48 5.63 -12.21
C THR A 101 15.51 6.73 -12.46
N ARG A 102 16.16 7.19 -11.41
CA ARG A 102 17.29 8.14 -11.52
C ARG A 102 18.58 7.45 -11.15
N ASP A 103 19.65 7.76 -11.92
CA ASP A 103 20.98 7.20 -11.65
C ASP A 103 21.72 7.98 -10.55
N ASP A 104 21.39 9.27 -10.38
CA ASP A 104 22.04 10.19 -9.44
C ASP A 104 21.39 10.20 -8.04
N LYS A 105 20.16 9.68 -7.91
CA LYS A 105 19.39 9.69 -6.67
C LYS A 105 18.53 8.43 -6.54
N PRO A 106 18.23 7.97 -5.30
CA PRO A 106 17.38 6.82 -5.07
C PRO A 106 15.91 7.17 -5.25
N ILE A 107 15.55 7.70 -6.42
CA ILE A 107 14.19 8.13 -6.79
C ILE A 107 13.65 7.23 -7.89
N THR A 108 12.42 6.76 -7.69
CA THR A 108 11.68 5.91 -8.62
C THR A 108 10.33 6.55 -8.92
N THR A 109 9.96 6.60 -10.18
CA THR A 109 8.61 7.01 -10.61
C THR A 109 7.79 5.76 -10.91
N LEU A 110 6.57 5.73 -10.40
CA LEU A 110 5.64 4.62 -10.52
C LEU A 110 4.37 5.05 -11.24
N ALA A 111 3.91 4.22 -12.17
CA ALA A 111 2.50 4.19 -12.53
C ALA A 111 1.76 3.33 -11.50
N THR A 112 0.65 3.83 -10.99
CA THR A 112 -0.12 3.20 -9.92
C THR A 112 -1.57 3.06 -10.30
N SER A 113 -2.20 1.97 -9.88
CA SER A 113 -3.64 1.77 -10.03
C SER A 113 -4.19 0.91 -8.90
N VAL A 114 -5.49 1.04 -8.66
CA VAL A 114 -6.28 0.12 -7.83
C VAL A 114 -7.49 -0.30 -8.62
N SER A 115 -7.77 -1.59 -8.67
CA SER A 115 -8.97 -2.16 -9.30
C SER A 115 -9.79 -2.96 -8.28
N ASN A 116 -11.10 -3.08 -8.50
CA ASN A 116 -11.95 -3.95 -7.70
C ASN A 116 -11.97 -5.40 -8.24
N GLN A 117 -12.78 -6.28 -7.64
CA GLN A 117 -12.92 -7.69 -8.02
C GLN A 117 -13.42 -7.92 -9.45
N ASP A 118 -14.12 -6.94 -10.02
CA ASP A 118 -14.65 -7.02 -11.39
C ASP A 118 -13.65 -6.49 -12.44
N GLY A 119 -12.44 -6.10 -11.99
CA GLY A 119 -11.42 -5.50 -12.84
C GLY A 119 -11.65 -4.03 -13.16
N LEU A 120 -12.67 -3.39 -12.57
CA LEU A 120 -12.90 -1.96 -12.73
C LEU A 120 -11.80 -1.18 -12.01
N VAL A 121 -11.12 -0.28 -12.73
CA VAL A 121 -10.13 0.63 -12.14
C VAL A 121 -10.87 1.69 -11.31
N VAL A 122 -10.62 1.70 -10.01
CA VAL A 122 -11.25 2.62 -9.04
C VAL A 122 -10.37 3.81 -8.70
N LEU A 123 -9.06 3.65 -8.88
CA LEU A 123 -8.05 4.71 -8.72
C LEU A 123 -6.92 4.48 -9.72
N ASP A 124 -6.43 5.54 -10.34
CA ASP A 124 -5.19 5.51 -11.14
C ASP A 124 -4.37 6.78 -10.96
N GLY A 125 -3.11 6.72 -11.37
CA GLY A 125 -2.22 7.86 -11.43
C GLY A 125 -0.75 7.49 -11.29
N THR A 126 0.01 8.41 -10.72
CA THR A 126 1.47 8.30 -10.60
C THR A 126 1.94 8.60 -9.18
N ALA A 127 3.11 8.08 -8.84
CA ALA A 127 3.81 8.42 -7.61
C ALA A 127 5.31 8.58 -7.87
N VAL A 128 5.93 9.51 -7.17
CA VAL A 128 7.39 9.66 -7.09
C VAL A 128 7.81 9.24 -5.68
N VAL A 129 8.74 8.32 -5.61
CA VAL A 129 9.16 7.68 -4.35
C VAL A 129 10.66 7.83 -4.19
N TRP A 130 11.08 8.27 -3.02
CA TRP A 130 12.47 8.20 -2.57
C TRP A 130 12.64 6.97 -1.68
N ARG A 131 13.75 6.22 -1.86
CA ARG A 131 14.04 5.04 -1.06
C ARG A 131 15.33 5.23 -0.28
N ASP A 132 15.26 5.18 1.05
CA ASP A 132 16.44 5.30 1.92
C ASP A 132 17.41 4.15 1.67
N PRO A 133 18.67 4.46 1.26
CA PRO A 133 19.65 3.42 0.95
C PRO A 133 20.07 2.60 2.17
N THR A 134 20.08 3.20 3.37
CA THR A 134 20.48 2.54 4.61
C THR A 134 19.43 1.50 5.01
N VAL A 135 18.16 1.92 5.07
CA VAL A 135 17.05 1.01 5.38
C VAL A 135 16.94 -0.10 4.34
N ALA A 136 17.09 0.26 3.06
CA ALA A 136 17.06 -0.71 1.97
C ALA A 136 18.16 -1.78 2.08
N ALA A 137 19.36 -1.41 2.51
CA ALA A 137 20.48 -2.33 2.68
C ALA A 137 20.26 -3.29 3.86
N GLU A 138 19.81 -2.77 4.99
CA GLU A 138 19.58 -3.57 6.20
C GLU A 138 18.46 -4.59 6.04
N THR A 139 17.36 -4.22 5.34
CA THR A 139 16.23 -5.10 5.11
C THR A 139 16.45 -6.11 3.97
N SER A 140 17.45 -5.90 3.13
CA SER A 140 17.84 -6.84 2.06
C SER A 140 18.86 -7.88 2.53
N ALA A 141 19.45 -7.71 3.72
CA ALA A 141 20.35 -8.68 4.29
C ALA A 141 19.58 -9.95 4.74
N PRO A 142 20.10 -11.17 4.47
CA PRO A 142 19.51 -12.38 5.02
C PRO A 142 19.53 -12.29 6.56
N PRO A 143 18.53 -12.85 7.26
CA PRO A 143 18.49 -12.81 8.71
C PRO A 143 19.80 -13.41 9.25
N THR A 144 20.49 -12.63 10.09
CA THR A 144 21.69 -13.12 10.77
C THR A 144 21.27 -14.33 11.60
N THR A 145 21.73 -15.52 11.23
CA THR A 145 21.57 -16.72 12.03
C THR A 145 22.20 -16.48 13.39
N MET A 146 21.38 -16.38 14.44
CA MET A 146 21.86 -16.38 15.81
C MET A 146 22.71 -17.65 16.00
N PRO A 147 23.91 -17.56 16.60
CA PRO A 147 24.66 -18.75 16.93
C PRO A 147 23.83 -19.60 17.87
N GLU A 148 23.65 -20.88 17.52
CA GLU A 148 23.03 -21.84 18.40
C GLU A 148 23.81 -21.87 19.72
N THR A 149 23.14 -21.51 20.80
CA THR A 149 23.68 -21.68 22.15
C THR A 149 23.88 -23.17 22.39
N GLY A 150 25.13 -23.57 22.31
CA GLY A 150 25.53 -24.94 22.58
C GLY A 150 24.99 -25.39 23.94
N THR A 151 24.18 -26.42 23.95
CA THR A 151 23.76 -27.17 25.13
C THR A 151 25.01 -27.79 25.74
N ASN A 152 25.48 -27.18 26.82
CA ASN A 152 26.51 -27.76 27.68
C ASN A 152 25.86 -28.92 28.49
N THR A 153 25.98 -30.15 27.98
CA THR A 153 25.71 -31.36 28.75
C THR A 153 26.88 -31.62 29.67
N GLY A 154 26.87 -30.97 30.85
CA GLY A 154 27.73 -31.33 31.96
C GLY A 154 27.27 -32.67 32.56
N GLY A 155 27.97 -33.74 32.23
CA GLY A 155 27.85 -35.03 32.95
C GLY A 155 28.34 -34.90 34.37
N ILE A 156 27.53 -35.37 35.29
CA ILE A 156 27.92 -35.56 36.70
C ILE A 156 28.34 -37.05 36.78
N ALA A 157 29.59 -37.25 37.16
CA ALA A 157 30.08 -38.50 37.71
C ALA A 157 29.84 -38.53 39.23
#